data_ce1df7a0cb69312948af47033cfc5a0e
#
_entry.id   ce1df7a0cb69312948af47033cfc5a0e
#
_cell.length_a   1.000
_cell.length_b   1.000
_cell.length_c   1.000
_cell.angle_alpha   90.00
_cell.angle_beta   90.00
_cell.angle_gamma   90.00
#
_symmetry.space_group_name_H-M   'P 1'
#
loop_
_entity.id
_entity.type
_entity.pdbx_description
1 polymer ?
#
loop_
_entity_poly.entity_id
_entity_poly.type
_entity_poly.pdbx_seq_one_letter_code
_entity_poly.pdbx_strand_id
1 'polypeptide(L)'
;EILRCLVGSEMCIRDSYYTAPERVDFRELLKDLTQVFKRMRIDLRHIGVRDESSIMDGTGICGKPFCCSSYLRKFESINVKLAKDQGMPIAPSKISGTCGRLLCCLTYEYSNYIEAAKGMPPVGSTVMTPSGLGKVCFIQFLNNSVAVKFEDGKIKEYCKNDIEMVDADVNVDIEISRINNYSTDEKVDAKQLKQLEDDRNSSTGNV
;
A
#
# COMPACT_ATOMS: atom_id res chain seq x y z
N GLU A 1 18.62 15.65 8.87
CA GLU A 1 19.37 14.59 9.58
C GLU A 1 20.23 13.81 8.59
N ILE A 2 21.53 13.68 8.87
CA ILE A 2 22.44 12.87 8.05
C ILE A 2 22.35 11.43 8.58
N LEU A 3 21.59 10.60 7.89
CA LEU A 3 21.29 9.23 8.31
C LEU A 3 22.24 8.22 7.66
N ARG A 4 23.30 7.85 8.27
CA ARG A 4 24.27 6.79 7.91
C ARG A 4 25.28 7.10 6.82
N CYS A 5 26.51 6.92 7.21
CA CYS A 5 27.67 6.84 6.33
C CYS A 5 28.01 5.37 6.08
N LEU A 6 27.81 4.87 4.86
CA LEU A 6 28.33 3.59 4.44
C LEU A 6 29.77 3.79 3.94
N VAL A 7 30.72 3.21 4.63
CA VAL A 7 32.14 3.24 4.24
C VAL A 7 32.39 2.02 3.34
N GLY A 8 32.46 2.25 2.03
CA GLY A 8 33.02 1.26 1.10
C GLY A 8 34.54 1.20 1.27
N SER A 9 35.11 0.02 1.34
CA SER A 9 36.53 -0.23 1.59
C SER A 9 37.43 0.05 0.39
N GLU A 10 36.90 0.48 -0.73
CA GLU A 10 37.69 0.76 -1.95
C GLU A 10 37.80 2.26 -2.19
N MET A 11 39.00 2.76 -1.92
CA MET A 11 39.50 4.09 -2.25
C MET A 11 38.61 5.28 -1.89
N CYS A 12 38.69 5.72 -0.65
CA CYS A 12 38.50 7.14 -0.26
C CYS A 12 37.24 7.85 -0.74
N ILE A 13 36.15 7.15 -1.01
CA ILE A 13 34.85 7.72 -1.30
C ILE A 13 33.94 7.50 -0.09
N ARG A 14 33.35 8.57 0.41
CA ARG A 14 32.34 8.51 1.48
C ARG A 14 31.01 8.97 0.93
N ASP A 15 30.11 8.03 0.71
CA ASP A 15 28.74 8.32 0.36
C ASP A 15 27.93 8.64 1.62
N SER A 16 27.29 9.77 1.62
CA SER A 16 26.39 10.20 2.70
C SER A 16 25.00 10.44 2.14
N TYR A 17 24.00 9.79 2.74
CA TYR A 17 22.60 9.91 2.34
C TYR A 17 21.89 10.92 3.22
N TYR A 18 21.04 11.74 2.64
CA TYR A 18 20.23 12.68 3.39
C TYR A 18 18.80 12.74 2.87
N THR A 19 17.86 13.08 3.75
CA THR A 19 16.47 13.38 3.40
C THR A 19 16.18 14.84 3.73
N ALA A 20 15.47 15.51 2.83
CA ALA A 20 15.02 16.89 3.05
C ALA A 20 13.71 17.10 2.27
N PRO A 21 12.76 17.91 2.79
CA PRO A 21 11.53 18.26 2.08
C PRO A 21 11.80 19.15 0.86
N GLU A 22 12.87 19.94 0.93
CA GLU A 22 13.27 20.88 -0.12
C GLU A 22 14.75 20.72 -0.48
N ARG A 23 15.16 21.34 -1.57
CA ARG A 23 16.55 21.31 -2.01
C ARG A 23 17.43 22.15 -1.08
N VAL A 24 18.40 21.51 -0.44
CA VAL A 24 19.34 22.15 0.50
C VAL A 24 20.65 22.48 -0.19
N ASP A 25 21.23 23.65 0.10
CA ASP A 25 22.57 24.01 -0.37
C ASP A 25 23.65 23.54 0.62
N PHE A 26 24.47 22.61 0.16
CA PHE A 26 25.53 22.00 0.96
C PHE A 26 26.94 22.52 0.63
N ARG A 27 27.08 23.63 -0.10
CA ARG A 27 28.40 24.11 -0.54
C ARG A 27 29.35 24.42 0.60
N GLU A 28 28.84 25.03 1.67
CA GLU A 28 29.65 25.33 2.86
C GLU A 28 29.98 24.06 3.64
N LEU A 29 28.98 23.21 3.89
CA LEU A 29 29.18 21.93 4.54
C LEU A 29 30.21 21.05 3.80
N LEU A 30 30.15 21.02 2.48
CA LEU A 30 31.13 20.26 1.67
C LEU A 30 32.56 20.80 1.81
N LYS A 31 32.74 22.12 1.91
CA LYS A 31 34.05 22.73 2.17
C LYS A 31 34.59 22.31 3.54
N ASP A 32 33.77 22.37 4.57
CA ASP A 32 34.17 21.99 5.92
C ASP A 32 34.49 20.49 6.01
N LEU A 33 33.64 19.66 5.44
CA LEU A 33 33.86 18.21 5.37
C LEU A 33 35.14 17.85 4.61
N THR A 34 35.46 18.55 3.52
CA THR A 34 36.67 18.34 2.74
C THR A 34 37.94 18.75 3.53
N GLN A 35 37.83 19.75 4.39
CA GLN A 35 38.93 20.12 5.28
C GLN A 35 39.22 19.05 6.34
N VAL A 36 38.15 18.45 6.89
CA VAL A 36 38.27 17.37 7.88
C VAL A 36 38.76 16.08 7.23
N PHE A 37 38.22 15.74 6.07
CA PHE A 37 38.48 14.49 5.34
C PHE A 37 39.38 14.72 4.12
N LYS A 38 40.59 15.21 4.31
CA LYS A 38 41.52 15.67 3.27
C LYS A 38 41.87 14.68 2.14
N ARG A 39 41.63 13.39 2.34
CA ARG A 39 41.97 12.33 1.38
C ARG A 39 40.77 11.54 0.85
N MET A 40 39.56 11.99 1.17
CA MET A 40 38.33 11.28 0.80
C MET A 40 37.45 12.16 -0.09
N ARG A 41 36.91 11.54 -1.14
CA ARG A 41 35.84 12.15 -1.90
C ARG A 41 34.52 11.99 -1.12
N ILE A 42 33.81 13.08 -0.92
CA ILE A 42 32.53 13.10 -0.23
C ILE A 42 31.44 13.23 -1.29
N ASP A 43 30.52 12.28 -1.31
CA ASP A 43 29.34 12.30 -2.18
C ASP A 43 28.08 12.40 -1.31
N LEU A 44 27.31 13.47 -1.51
CA LEU A 44 26.04 13.70 -0.81
C LEU A 44 24.88 13.36 -1.73
N ARG A 45 24.10 12.34 -1.37
CA ARG A 45 22.96 11.88 -2.17
C ARG A 45 21.65 12.13 -1.46
N HIS A 46 20.78 12.82 -2.14
CA HIS A 46 19.39 12.95 -1.71
C HIS A 46 18.65 11.63 -1.95
N ILE A 47 18.01 11.10 -0.91
CA ILE A 47 17.21 9.89 -0.98
C ILE A 47 15.75 10.17 -0.63
N GLY A 48 14.85 9.40 -1.21
CA GLY A 48 13.42 9.49 -0.92
C GLY A 48 13.06 8.82 0.42
N VAL A 49 11.92 9.17 0.99
CA VAL A 49 11.43 8.63 2.28
C VAL A 49 11.28 7.10 2.29
N ARG A 50 11.06 6.47 1.15
CA ARG A 50 11.01 5.01 1.04
C ARG A 50 12.40 4.39 1.08
N ASP A 51 13.38 5.03 0.45
CA ASP A 51 14.77 4.57 0.46
C ASP A 51 15.35 4.73 1.85
N GLU A 52 15.02 5.81 2.55
CA GLU A 52 15.32 6.00 3.96
C GLU A 52 14.77 4.84 4.79
N SER A 53 13.46 4.54 4.67
CA SER A 53 12.83 3.42 5.38
C SER A 53 13.48 2.07 5.02
N SER A 54 13.92 1.89 3.76
CA SER A 54 14.61 0.69 3.32
C SER A 54 16.00 0.53 3.94
N ILE A 55 16.71 1.64 4.16
CA ILE A 55 18.05 1.67 4.79
C ILE A 55 17.95 1.48 6.31
N MET A 56 16.96 2.12 6.93
CA MET A 56 16.72 2.01 8.38
C MET A 56 16.24 0.63 8.79
N ASP A 57 15.62 -0.08 7.83
CA ASP A 57 14.95 -1.37 8.03
C ASP A 57 13.86 -1.32 9.11
N GLY A 58 13.10 -2.39 9.27
CA GLY A 58 12.05 -2.50 10.26
C GLY A 58 10.93 -3.46 9.87
N THR A 59 9.86 -3.39 10.65
CA THR A 59 8.71 -4.29 10.52
C THR A 59 7.49 -3.50 10.06
N GLY A 60 6.82 -4.00 9.03
CA GLY A 60 5.56 -3.44 8.54
C GLY A 60 4.38 -3.74 9.46
N ILE A 61 3.23 -3.13 9.17
CA ILE A 61 1.97 -3.39 9.90
C ILE A 61 1.50 -4.85 9.81
N CYS A 62 1.99 -5.60 8.82
CA CYS A 62 1.73 -7.03 8.63
C CYS A 62 2.64 -7.93 9.50
N GLY A 63 3.55 -7.37 10.31
CA GLY A 63 4.49 -8.12 11.14
C GLY A 63 5.70 -8.70 10.39
N LYS A 64 5.82 -8.45 9.08
CA LYS A 64 6.96 -8.89 8.25
C LYS A 64 7.96 -7.74 8.06
N PRO A 65 9.24 -8.04 7.73
CA PRO A 65 10.20 -7.01 7.33
C PRO A 65 9.66 -6.15 6.18
N PHE A 66 10.12 -4.91 6.07
CA PHE A 66 9.68 -4.03 5.00
C PHE A 66 9.89 -4.65 3.62
N CYS A 67 8.87 -4.57 2.76
CA CYS A 67 8.97 -5.08 1.39
C CYS A 67 10.11 -4.40 0.61
N CYS A 68 10.36 -3.11 0.86
CA CYS A 68 11.41 -2.34 0.20
C CYS A 68 12.82 -2.72 0.65
N SER A 69 13.02 -3.17 1.89
CA SER A 69 14.32 -3.66 2.35
C SER A 69 14.55 -5.12 1.94
N SER A 70 13.49 -5.92 1.84
CA SER A 70 13.58 -7.37 1.59
C SER A 70 13.72 -7.70 0.10
N TYR A 71 12.62 -7.68 -0.63
CA TYR A 71 12.53 -8.24 -2.00
C TYR A 71 12.04 -7.26 -3.06
N LEU A 72 11.22 -6.25 -2.68
CA LEU A 72 10.60 -5.36 -3.65
C LEU A 72 11.58 -4.24 -4.05
N ARG A 73 12.02 -4.25 -5.31
CA ARG A 73 12.98 -3.27 -5.85
C ARG A 73 12.35 -2.31 -6.85
N LYS A 74 11.28 -2.73 -7.52
CA LYS A 74 10.55 -1.90 -8.49
C LYS A 74 9.24 -1.47 -7.87
N PHE A 75 8.93 -0.19 -7.96
CA PHE A 75 7.73 0.39 -7.39
C PHE A 75 6.91 1.06 -8.48
N GLU A 76 5.70 0.59 -8.63
CA GLU A 76 4.70 1.21 -9.48
C GLU A 76 3.94 2.29 -8.72
N SER A 77 3.22 3.14 -9.45
CA SER A 77 2.37 4.15 -8.83
C SER A 77 1.20 3.47 -8.10
N ILE A 78 0.96 3.88 -6.86
CA ILE A 78 -0.07 3.30 -6.00
C ILE A 78 -1.23 4.29 -5.91
N ASN A 79 -2.45 3.78 -6.01
CA ASN A 79 -3.67 4.56 -5.90
C ASN A 79 -4.52 4.02 -4.74
N VAL A 80 -5.27 4.90 -4.07
CA VAL A 80 -6.23 4.54 -3.01
C VAL A 80 -7.31 3.58 -3.53
N LYS A 81 -7.61 3.62 -4.82
CA LYS A 81 -8.53 2.65 -5.47
C LYS A 81 -8.11 1.21 -5.20
N LEU A 82 -6.81 0.90 -5.26
CA LEU A 82 -6.28 -0.44 -5.00
C LEU A 82 -6.63 -0.96 -3.60
N ALA A 83 -6.63 -0.07 -2.61
CA ALA A 83 -7.03 -0.43 -1.24
C ALA A 83 -8.52 -0.73 -1.14
N LYS A 84 -9.37 0.02 -1.86
CA LYS A 84 -10.81 -0.24 -1.96
C LYS A 84 -11.07 -1.59 -2.61
N ASP A 85 -10.43 -1.85 -3.73
CA ASP A 85 -10.58 -3.07 -4.50
C ASP A 85 -10.17 -4.32 -3.70
N GLN A 86 -9.23 -4.15 -2.76
CA GLN A 86 -8.78 -5.22 -1.85
C GLN A 86 -9.60 -5.32 -0.56
N GLY A 87 -10.67 -4.53 -0.42
CA GLY A 87 -11.52 -4.57 0.77
C GLY A 87 -10.88 -3.98 2.02
N MET A 88 -9.82 -3.17 1.90
CA MET A 88 -9.17 -2.55 3.05
C MET A 88 -9.93 -1.31 3.52
N PRO A 89 -10.00 -1.06 4.84
CA PRO A 89 -10.55 0.18 5.36
C PRO A 89 -9.69 1.37 4.93
N ILE A 90 -10.35 2.45 4.46
CA ILE A 90 -9.66 3.65 3.95
C ILE A 90 -9.33 4.56 5.14
N ALA A 91 -8.52 4.06 6.05
CA ALA A 91 -7.96 4.85 7.13
C ALA A 91 -6.47 5.07 6.86
N PRO A 92 -5.94 6.30 6.92
CA PRO A 92 -4.52 6.57 6.66
C PRO A 92 -3.58 5.66 7.44
N SER A 93 -3.89 5.37 8.70
CA SER A 93 -3.13 4.46 9.57
C SER A 93 -3.11 3.00 9.09
N LYS A 94 -4.04 2.59 8.24
CA LYS A 94 -4.16 1.21 7.74
C LYS A 94 -3.61 1.04 6.33
N ILE A 95 -3.60 2.11 5.53
CA ILE A 95 -3.16 2.07 4.13
C ILE A 95 -1.80 2.71 3.89
N SER A 96 -1.21 3.38 4.91
CA SER A 96 0.11 4.00 4.82
C SER A 96 1.18 3.14 5.46
N GLY A 97 2.34 3.11 4.84
CA GLY A 97 3.54 2.49 5.39
C GLY A 97 4.29 3.43 6.35
N THR A 98 5.33 2.92 6.99
CA THR A 98 6.21 3.68 7.88
C THR A 98 6.91 4.83 7.15
N CYS A 99 7.12 4.70 5.83
CA CYS A 99 7.65 5.76 4.97
C CYS A 99 6.66 6.90 4.70
N GLY A 100 5.46 6.90 5.27
CA GLY A 100 4.41 7.89 5.04
C GLY A 100 3.67 7.77 3.70
N ARG A 101 4.10 6.89 2.78
CA ARG A 101 3.45 6.64 1.49
C ARG A 101 2.47 5.47 1.60
N LEU A 102 1.59 5.34 0.59
CA LEU A 102 0.71 4.18 0.49
C LEU A 102 1.51 2.86 0.46
N LEU A 103 0.93 1.82 1.03
CA LEU A 103 1.52 0.48 1.14
C LEU A 103 1.88 -0.08 -0.24
N CYS A 104 3.14 -0.42 -0.45
CA CYS A 104 3.63 -0.97 -1.71
C CYS A 104 3.07 -2.38 -2.02
N CYS A 105 2.67 -3.14 -1.00
CA CYS A 105 2.02 -4.44 -1.17
C CYS A 105 0.65 -4.33 -1.87
N LEU A 106 -0.04 -3.19 -1.80
CA LEU A 106 -1.31 -3.00 -2.49
C LEU A 106 -1.20 -3.23 -4.01
N THR A 107 -0.16 -2.70 -4.63
CA THR A 107 0.09 -2.94 -6.06
C THR A 107 0.68 -4.33 -6.30
N TYR A 108 1.58 -4.77 -5.45
CA TYR A 108 2.26 -6.06 -5.59
C TYR A 108 1.30 -7.25 -5.55
N GLU A 109 0.30 -7.21 -4.68
CA GLU A 109 -0.66 -8.30 -4.50
C GLU A 109 -1.92 -8.16 -5.36
N TYR A 110 -2.09 -7.04 -6.08
CA TYR A 110 -3.33 -6.70 -6.77
C TYR A 110 -3.78 -7.76 -7.78
N SER A 111 -2.85 -8.34 -8.53
CA SER A 111 -3.16 -9.43 -9.47
C SER A 111 -3.80 -10.64 -8.79
N ASN A 112 -3.31 -11.01 -7.61
CA ASN A 112 -3.82 -12.14 -6.85
C ASN A 112 -5.26 -11.88 -6.37
N TYR A 113 -5.55 -10.63 -5.97
CA TYR A 113 -6.92 -10.24 -5.59
C TYR A 113 -7.87 -10.27 -6.79
N ILE A 114 -7.43 -9.82 -7.97
CA ILE A 114 -8.24 -9.94 -9.21
C ILE A 114 -8.52 -11.40 -9.54
N GLU A 115 -7.52 -12.26 -9.43
CA GLU A 115 -7.71 -13.70 -9.70
C GLU A 115 -8.66 -14.33 -8.68
N ALA A 116 -8.53 -14.03 -7.41
CA ALA A 116 -9.41 -14.51 -6.36
C ALA A 116 -10.85 -14.02 -6.54
N ALA A 117 -11.02 -12.78 -7.02
CA ALA A 117 -12.34 -12.21 -7.28
C ALA A 117 -13.09 -12.87 -8.44
N LYS A 118 -12.37 -13.54 -9.36
CA LYS A 118 -13.01 -14.22 -10.50
C LYS A 118 -13.97 -15.31 -10.01
N GLY A 119 -15.22 -15.20 -10.44
CA GLY A 119 -16.29 -16.15 -10.11
C GLY A 119 -16.80 -16.03 -8.66
N MET A 120 -16.55 -14.94 -7.97
CA MET A 120 -17.27 -14.58 -6.75
C MET A 120 -18.47 -13.70 -7.06
N PRO A 121 -19.59 -13.88 -6.36
CA PRO A 121 -20.77 -13.05 -6.54
C PRO A 121 -20.46 -11.61 -6.08
N PRO A 122 -20.90 -10.57 -6.83
CA PRO A 122 -20.68 -9.19 -6.42
C PRO A 122 -21.42 -8.85 -5.14
N VAL A 123 -20.87 -7.89 -4.36
CA VAL A 123 -21.54 -7.41 -3.16
C VAL A 123 -22.88 -6.79 -3.52
N GLY A 124 -23.93 -7.20 -2.79
CA GLY A 124 -25.30 -6.78 -3.03
C GLY A 124 -26.12 -7.71 -3.94
N SER A 125 -25.52 -8.72 -4.56
CA SER A 125 -26.27 -9.74 -5.32
C SER A 125 -27.02 -10.69 -4.42
N THR A 126 -28.09 -11.28 -4.96
CA THR A 126 -28.87 -12.32 -4.30
C THR A 126 -28.28 -13.67 -4.63
N VAL A 127 -28.03 -14.47 -3.62
CA VAL A 127 -27.43 -15.79 -3.75
C VAL A 127 -28.25 -16.84 -3.01
N MET A 128 -28.27 -18.04 -3.59
CA MET A 128 -28.82 -19.22 -2.95
C MET A 128 -27.73 -19.88 -2.10
N THR A 129 -28.04 -20.11 -0.83
CA THR A 129 -27.16 -20.80 0.11
C THR A 129 -27.89 -22.01 0.71
N PRO A 130 -27.18 -22.96 1.33
CA PRO A 130 -27.83 -24.11 2.00
C PRO A 130 -28.84 -23.71 3.08
N SER A 131 -28.75 -22.49 3.60
CA SER A 131 -29.70 -21.94 4.60
C SER A 131 -30.82 -21.10 3.99
N GLY A 132 -30.89 -20.96 2.66
CA GLY A 132 -31.91 -20.19 1.94
C GLY A 132 -31.31 -19.02 1.14
N LEU A 133 -32.23 -18.18 0.63
CA LEU A 133 -31.86 -16.97 -0.11
C LEU A 133 -31.30 -15.91 0.81
N GLY A 134 -30.24 -15.24 0.37
CA GLY A 134 -29.65 -14.14 1.11
C GLY A 134 -28.90 -13.16 0.20
N LYS A 135 -28.55 -12.01 0.75
CA LYS A 135 -27.86 -10.95 0.03
C LYS A 135 -26.39 -10.88 0.46
N VAL A 136 -25.49 -10.83 -0.52
CA VAL A 136 -24.05 -10.71 -0.27
C VAL A 136 -23.75 -9.37 0.38
N CYS A 137 -23.12 -9.39 1.57
CA CYS A 137 -22.70 -8.19 2.30
C CYS A 137 -21.21 -7.92 2.15
N PHE A 138 -20.40 -8.96 2.21
CA PHE A 138 -18.97 -8.83 2.22
C PHE A 138 -18.31 -10.06 1.60
N ILE A 139 -17.15 -9.86 0.94
CA ILE A 139 -16.36 -10.92 0.29
C ILE A 139 -14.98 -10.95 0.92
N GLN A 140 -14.58 -12.12 1.37
CA GLN A 140 -13.22 -12.39 1.83
C GLN A 140 -12.43 -13.12 0.74
N PHE A 141 -11.69 -12.37 -0.04
CA PHE A 141 -10.94 -12.91 -1.18
C PHE A 141 -9.91 -13.97 -0.79
N LEU A 142 -9.22 -13.78 0.33
CA LEU A 142 -8.16 -14.69 0.77
C LEU A 142 -8.69 -16.04 1.24
N ASN A 143 -9.86 -16.05 1.85
CA ASN A 143 -10.49 -17.28 2.39
C ASN A 143 -11.46 -17.91 1.39
N ASN A 144 -11.68 -17.30 0.21
CA ASN A 144 -12.70 -17.69 -0.74
C ASN A 144 -14.09 -17.85 -0.08
N SER A 145 -14.41 -16.95 0.86
CA SER A 145 -15.67 -16.95 1.59
C SER A 145 -16.46 -15.68 1.36
N VAL A 146 -17.77 -15.80 1.49
CA VAL A 146 -18.74 -14.73 1.27
C VAL A 146 -19.65 -14.64 2.49
N ALA A 147 -19.78 -13.45 3.05
CA ALA A 147 -20.72 -13.16 4.12
C ALA A 147 -22.08 -12.79 3.52
N VAL A 148 -23.09 -13.60 3.83
CA VAL A 148 -24.45 -13.46 3.32
C VAL A 148 -25.38 -13.04 4.46
N LYS A 149 -26.16 -11.98 4.24
CA LYS A 149 -27.18 -11.49 5.14
C LYS A 149 -28.54 -12.05 4.71
N PHE A 150 -29.22 -12.69 5.63
CA PHE A 150 -30.58 -13.20 5.48
C PHE A 150 -31.64 -12.17 5.88
N GLU A 151 -32.89 -12.41 5.50
CA GLU A 151 -34.04 -11.57 5.90
C GLU A 151 -34.20 -11.44 7.42
N ASP A 152 -33.82 -12.49 8.16
CA ASP A 152 -33.80 -12.51 9.64
C ASP A 152 -32.72 -11.57 10.23
N GLY A 153 -31.96 -10.85 9.43
CA GLY A 153 -30.86 -9.98 9.87
C GLY A 153 -29.59 -10.73 10.28
N LYS A 154 -29.59 -12.06 10.26
CA LYS A 154 -28.41 -12.88 10.58
C LYS A 154 -27.41 -12.87 9.43
N ILE A 155 -26.12 -12.75 9.77
CA ILE A 155 -25.02 -12.84 8.81
C ILE A 155 -24.31 -14.18 9.04
N LYS A 156 -24.14 -14.93 7.96
CA LYS A 156 -23.36 -16.19 7.98
C LYS A 156 -22.35 -16.18 6.84
N GLU A 157 -21.19 -16.82 7.07
CA GLU A 157 -20.15 -17.00 6.07
C GLU A 157 -20.31 -18.36 5.41
N TYR A 158 -20.15 -18.38 4.08
CA TYR A 158 -20.18 -19.57 3.25
C TYR A 158 -18.98 -19.60 2.32
N CYS A 159 -18.49 -20.81 2.01
CA CYS A 159 -17.48 -20.97 0.97
C CYS A 159 -18.08 -20.69 -0.40
N LYS A 160 -17.24 -20.22 -1.33
CA LYS A 160 -17.64 -19.97 -2.72
C LYS A 160 -18.36 -21.16 -3.37
N ASN A 161 -17.95 -22.39 -3.03
CA ASN A 161 -18.50 -23.63 -3.63
C ASN A 161 -19.93 -23.95 -3.14
N ASP A 162 -20.36 -23.36 -2.02
CA ASP A 162 -21.66 -23.61 -1.41
C ASP A 162 -22.72 -22.59 -1.82
N ILE A 163 -22.37 -21.72 -2.76
CA ILE A 163 -23.20 -20.57 -3.13
C ILE A 163 -23.50 -20.65 -4.63
N GLU A 164 -24.79 -20.57 -4.99
CA GLU A 164 -25.25 -20.42 -6.37
C GLU A 164 -25.79 -19.01 -6.60
N MET A 165 -25.37 -18.38 -7.70
CA MET A 165 -25.89 -17.06 -8.09
C MET A 165 -27.29 -17.23 -8.67
N VAL A 166 -28.26 -16.49 -8.14
CA VAL A 166 -29.66 -16.49 -8.64
C VAL A 166 -29.81 -15.48 -9.78
N ASP A 167 -29.07 -14.39 -9.76
CA ASP A 167 -29.09 -13.33 -10.79
C ASP A 167 -28.01 -13.59 -11.85
N ALA A 168 -28.41 -14.26 -12.96
CA ALA A 168 -27.51 -14.62 -14.07
C ALA A 168 -27.14 -13.45 -15.00
N ASP A 169 -27.74 -12.27 -14.85
CA ASP A 169 -27.63 -11.16 -15.79
C ASP A 169 -26.69 -10.01 -15.39
N VAL A 170 -25.90 -10.17 -14.34
CA VAL A 170 -24.90 -9.16 -14.01
C VAL A 170 -23.60 -9.50 -14.73
N ASN A 171 -23.39 -8.89 -15.90
CA ASN A 171 -22.07 -8.80 -16.52
C ASN A 171 -21.08 -8.29 -15.47
N VAL A 172 -20.18 -9.17 -15.06
CA VAL A 172 -19.14 -8.89 -14.07
C VAL A 172 -18.01 -8.12 -14.78
N ASP A 173 -18.31 -6.97 -15.33
CA ASP A 173 -17.36 -5.88 -15.37
C ASP A 173 -17.29 -5.38 -13.95
N ILE A 174 -16.34 -5.97 -13.20
CA ILE A 174 -16.15 -5.72 -11.80
C ILE A 174 -15.84 -4.23 -11.63
N GLU A 175 -16.88 -3.42 -11.49
CA GLU A 175 -16.75 -2.17 -10.77
C GLU A 175 -16.53 -2.53 -9.30
N ILE A 176 -15.31 -2.93 -9.00
CA ILE A 176 -14.80 -3.22 -7.64
C ILE A 176 -15.04 -2.01 -6.70
N SER A 177 -15.34 -0.84 -7.28
CA SER A 177 -15.69 0.38 -6.57
C SER A 177 -16.96 0.32 -5.70
N ARG A 178 -17.76 -0.76 -5.75
CA ARG A 178 -18.96 -0.93 -4.90
C ARG A 178 -18.75 -1.81 -3.67
N ILE A 179 -17.54 -2.32 -3.45
CA ILE A 179 -17.28 -3.32 -2.40
C ILE A 179 -17.30 -2.73 -0.98
N ASN A 180 -17.23 -1.43 -0.81
CA ASN A 180 -17.02 -0.83 0.52
C ASN A 180 -18.08 0.17 0.92
N ASN A 181 -19.25 -0.31 1.34
CA ASN A 181 -20.03 0.35 2.38
C ASN A 181 -19.70 -0.27 3.75
N TYR A 182 -18.42 -0.36 4.11
CA TYR A 182 -18.06 -0.42 5.50
C TYR A 182 -18.33 0.98 6.07
N SER A 183 -19.34 1.07 6.93
CA SER A 183 -19.53 2.21 7.81
C SER A 183 -18.29 2.34 8.69
N THR A 184 -17.28 3.00 8.17
CA THR A 184 -16.20 3.53 9.00
C THR A 184 -16.79 4.79 9.62
N ASP A 185 -17.18 4.71 10.89
CA ASP A 185 -17.55 5.87 11.72
C ASP A 185 -16.36 6.83 11.94
N GLU A 186 -15.21 6.55 11.36
CA GLU A 186 -14.11 7.49 11.27
C GLU A 186 -14.28 8.35 10.02
N LYS A 187 -14.66 9.61 10.23
CA LYS A 187 -14.58 10.65 9.19
C LYS A 187 -13.14 10.73 8.70
N VAL A 188 -12.85 10.04 7.61
CA VAL A 188 -11.54 10.09 6.96
C VAL A 188 -11.34 11.52 6.48
N ASP A 189 -10.30 12.17 6.98
CA ASP A 189 -9.99 13.54 6.59
C ASP A 189 -9.53 13.51 5.11
N ALA A 190 -10.42 13.97 4.21
CA ALA A 190 -10.17 14.01 2.77
C ALA A 190 -8.89 14.79 2.41
N LYS A 191 -8.44 15.65 3.33
CA LYS A 191 -7.21 16.43 3.21
C LYS A 191 -5.96 15.56 3.40
N GLN A 192 -6.01 14.59 4.34
CA GLN A 192 -4.92 13.64 4.56
C GLN A 192 -4.81 12.63 3.41
N LEU A 193 -5.94 12.20 2.84
CA LEU A 193 -5.94 11.31 1.66
C LEU A 193 -5.35 12.00 0.42
N LYS A 194 -5.71 13.28 0.18
CA LYS A 194 -5.10 14.06 -0.91
C LYS A 194 -3.60 14.25 -0.71
N GLN A 195 -3.15 14.49 0.51
CA GLN A 195 -1.74 14.65 0.81
C GLN A 195 -0.94 13.38 0.51
N LEU A 196 -1.50 12.18 0.80
CA LEU A 196 -0.91 10.89 0.45
C LEU A 196 -0.86 10.64 -1.07
N GLU A 197 -1.76 11.25 -1.83
CA GLU A 197 -1.76 11.18 -3.30
C GLU A 197 -0.80 12.22 -3.92
N ASP A 198 -0.68 13.41 -3.35
CA ASP A 198 0.17 14.51 -3.86
C ASP A 198 1.66 14.25 -3.61
N ASP A 199 2.04 13.63 -2.48
CA ASP A 199 3.41 13.18 -2.21
C ASP A 199 3.94 12.18 -3.26
N ARG A 200 3.04 11.60 -4.03
CA ARG A 200 3.34 10.74 -5.18
C ARG A 200 3.91 11.51 -6.36
N ASN A 201 3.37 12.70 -6.66
CA ASN A 201 3.69 13.45 -7.88
C ASN A 201 5.00 14.25 -7.76
N SER A 202 5.45 14.54 -6.53
CA SER A 202 6.69 15.29 -6.31
C SER A 202 7.97 14.48 -6.51
N SER A 203 7.89 13.15 -6.57
CA SER A 203 9.07 12.28 -6.65
C SER A 203 9.27 11.53 -7.98
N THR A 204 8.38 11.74 -8.97
CA THR A 204 8.55 11.17 -10.33
C THR A 204 9.19 12.13 -11.34
N GLY A 205 9.56 13.31 -10.93
CA GLY A 205 10.25 14.30 -11.76
C GLY A 205 11.73 14.35 -11.41
N ASN A 206 12.52 13.42 -11.91
CA ASN A 206 13.92 13.54 -12.37
C ASN A 206 14.65 12.19 -12.24
N VAL A 207 14.61 11.45 -13.32
CA VAL A 207 15.71 10.54 -13.71
C VAL A 207 16.58 11.26 -14.71
#